data_c43217bef204759fa82223ff3f06a721
#
_entry.id   c43217bef204759fa82223ff3f06a721
#
_cell.length_a   1.000
_cell.length_b   1.000
_cell.length_c   1.000
_cell.angle_alpha   90.00
_cell.angle_beta   90.00
_cell.angle_gamma   90.00
#
_symmetry.space_group_name_H-M   'P 1'
#
loop_
_entity.id
_entity.type
_entity.pdbx_description
1 polymer ?
#
loop_
_entity_poly.entity_id
_entity_poly.type
_entity_poly.pdbx_seq_one_letter_code
_entity_poly.pdbx_strand_id
1 'polypeptide(L)'
;MSLLGKLFGMKSVNYQQLVQEGAVIVDVRTPGEFQGGHIKGSVNLPLQSLQGSLGKIPKNKTVITCCASGMRSASAKSVLKSAGYAEVHNGGGWMSLKSKI
;
A
#
# COMPACT_ATOMS: atom_id res chain seq x y z
N MET A 1 -23.35 -0.53 11.81
CA MET A 1 -22.65 -1.34 10.87
C MET A 1 -23.61 -2.05 9.95
N SER A 2 -23.30 -2.05 8.76
CA SER A 2 -24.20 -2.61 7.79
C SER A 2 -23.84 -4.08 7.54
N LEU A 3 -24.77 -4.93 7.83
CA LEU A 3 -24.67 -6.32 7.45
C LEU A 3 -24.55 -6.43 5.94
N LEU A 4 -25.25 -5.55 5.27
CA LEU A 4 -25.25 -5.45 3.82
C LEU A 4 -23.87 -5.13 3.27
N GLY A 5 -23.17 -4.19 3.89
CA GLY A 5 -21.82 -3.84 3.51
C GLY A 5 -20.88 -5.01 3.63
N LYS A 6 -21.00 -5.78 4.69
CA LYS A 6 -20.21 -6.98 4.87
C LYS A 6 -20.53 -8.01 3.81
N LEU A 7 -21.81 -8.21 3.58
CA LEU A 7 -22.29 -9.21 2.66
C LEU A 7 -21.75 -8.99 1.25
N PHE A 8 -21.69 -7.75 0.82
CA PHE A 8 -21.24 -7.42 -0.52
C PHE A 8 -19.75 -7.13 -0.59
N GLY A 9 -19.05 -7.18 0.50
CA GLY A 9 -17.65 -6.86 0.52
C GLY A 9 -17.36 -5.40 0.18
N MET A 10 -18.32 -4.54 0.40
CA MET A 10 -18.27 -3.13 0.00
C MET A 10 -17.67 -2.25 1.08
N LYS A 11 -16.84 -2.80 1.89
CA LYS A 11 -16.28 -2.06 2.98
C LYS A 11 -15.21 -1.10 2.50
N SER A 12 -15.39 0.16 2.78
CA SER A 12 -14.37 1.16 2.48
C SER A 12 -13.20 1.01 3.43
N VAL A 13 -12.01 1.20 2.91
CA VAL A 13 -10.80 1.20 3.72
C VAL A 13 -10.58 2.61 4.24
N ASN A 14 -10.41 2.74 5.55
CA ASN A 14 -10.06 4.02 6.14
C ASN A 14 -8.54 4.14 6.20
N TYR A 15 -7.95 4.66 5.14
CA TYR A 15 -6.49 4.74 5.02
C TYR A 15 -5.89 5.67 6.06
N GLN A 16 -6.59 6.75 6.39
CA GLN A 16 -6.11 7.67 7.41
C GLN A 16 -5.95 6.96 8.75
N GLN A 17 -6.94 6.17 9.13
CA GLN A 17 -6.87 5.42 10.37
C GLN A 17 -5.74 4.40 10.35
N LEU A 18 -5.59 3.68 9.24
CA LEU A 18 -4.52 2.68 9.13
C LEU A 18 -3.15 3.32 9.32
N VAL A 19 -2.95 4.49 8.70
CA VAL A 19 -1.67 5.20 8.83
C VAL A 19 -1.47 5.66 10.27
N GLN A 20 -2.52 6.17 10.91
CA GLN A 20 -2.44 6.58 12.31
C GLN A 20 -2.09 5.41 13.22
N GLU A 21 -2.52 4.21 12.86
CA GLU A 21 -2.24 3.00 13.63
C GLU A 21 -0.91 2.35 13.28
N GLY A 22 -0.13 2.97 12.42
CA GLY A 22 1.22 2.51 12.13
C GLY A 22 1.41 1.77 10.83
N ALA A 23 0.43 1.77 9.92
CA ALA A 23 0.59 1.13 8.62
C ALA A 23 1.75 1.75 7.86
N VAL A 24 2.46 0.92 7.09
CA VAL A 24 3.57 1.36 6.26
C VAL A 24 3.06 1.58 4.85
N ILE A 25 3.31 2.76 4.29
CA ILE A 25 2.99 3.03 2.90
C ILE A 25 4.21 2.69 2.06
N VAL A 26 4.04 1.77 1.13
CA VAL A 26 5.11 1.32 0.24
C VAL A 26 4.79 1.80 -1.17
N ASP A 27 5.63 2.70 -1.66
CA ASP A 27 5.50 3.25 -3.02
C ASP A 27 6.37 2.39 -3.93
N VAL A 28 5.72 1.69 -4.85
CA VAL A 28 6.42 0.72 -5.71
C VAL A 28 6.75 1.28 -7.09
N ARG A 29 6.74 2.61 -7.20
CA ARG A 29 7.19 3.29 -8.42
C ARG A 29 8.70 3.26 -8.52
N THR A 30 9.22 3.73 -9.66
CA THR A 30 10.66 3.86 -9.82
C THR A 30 11.20 4.95 -8.90
N PRO A 31 12.51 4.92 -8.57
CA PRO A 31 13.11 5.97 -7.74
C PRO A 31 12.95 7.37 -8.35
N GLY A 32 13.02 7.48 -9.67
CA GLY A 32 12.84 8.78 -10.32
C GLY A 32 11.44 9.34 -10.14
N GLU A 33 10.44 8.48 -10.28
CA GLU A 33 9.05 8.90 -10.02
C GLU A 33 8.89 9.35 -8.57
N PHE A 34 9.44 8.58 -7.65
CA PHE A 34 9.35 8.86 -6.22
C PHE A 34 9.99 10.20 -5.87
N GLN A 35 11.15 10.47 -6.44
CA GLN A 35 11.85 11.73 -6.19
C GLN A 35 11.08 12.94 -6.70
N GLY A 36 10.28 12.76 -7.75
CA GLY A 36 9.47 13.83 -8.32
C GLY A 36 8.25 14.20 -7.49
N GLY A 37 7.96 13.43 -6.45
CA GLY A 37 6.83 13.67 -5.54
C GLY A 37 6.35 12.36 -4.98
N HIS A 38 6.08 12.33 -3.68
CA HIS A 38 5.61 11.12 -3.01
C HIS A 38 4.91 11.49 -1.71
N ILE A 39 4.26 10.51 -1.10
CA ILE A 39 3.61 10.70 0.19
C ILE A 39 4.68 10.77 1.27
N LYS A 40 4.59 11.78 2.11
CA LYS A 40 5.51 11.93 3.24
C LYS A 40 5.44 10.69 4.13
N GLY A 41 6.60 10.15 4.45
CA GLY A 41 6.70 8.96 5.28
C GLY A 41 6.60 7.64 4.51
N SER A 42 6.30 7.68 3.21
CA SER A 42 6.27 6.46 2.42
C SER A 42 7.68 5.97 2.13
N VAL A 43 7.78 4.67 1.90
CA VAL A 43 9.05 4.00 1.59
C VAL A 43 9.03 3.60 0.13
N ASN A 44 10.08 3.93 -0.62
CA ASN A 44 10.17 3.56 -2.02
C ASN A 44 10.83 2.18 -2.17
N LEU A 45 10.04 1.21 -2.58
CA LEU A 45 10.51 -0.13 -2.90
C LEU A 45 9.98 -0.51 -4.27
N PRO A 46 10.71 -0.20 -5.34
CA PRO A 46 10.23 -0.43 -6.70
C PRO A 46 9.78 -1.88 -6.92
N LEU A 47 8.70 -2.05 -7.67
CA LEU A 47 8.10 -3.36 -7.88
C LEU A 47 9.11 -4.38 -8.40
N GLN A 48 10.00 -3.96 -9.31
CA GLN A 48 10.96 -4.87 -9.92
C GLN A 48 11.90 -5.51 -8.92
N SER A 49 12.20 -4.82 -7.83
CA SER A 49 13.13 -5.30 -6.81
C SER A 49 12.45 -5.59 -5.48
N LEU A 50 11.12 -5.54 -5.45
CA LEU A 50 10.37 -5.69 -4.19
C LEU A 50 10.68 -6.99 -3.49
N GLN A 51 10.75 -8.09 -4.23
CA GLN A 51 11.01 -9.41 -3.69
C GLN A 51 12.31 -9.44 -2.85
N GLY A 52 13.34 -8.76 -3.33
CA GLY A 52 14.63 -8.70 -2.63
C GLY A 52 14.70 -7.64 -1.54
N SER A 53 13.64 -6.85 -1.38
CA SER A 53 13.62 -5.72 -0.44
C SER A 53 12.66 -5.94 0.72
N LEU A 54 12.06 -7.12 0.83
CA LEU A 54 11.03 -7.37 1.84
C LEU A 54 11.54 -7.22 3.26
N GLY A 55 12.82 -7.40 3.47
CA GLY A 55 13.40 -7.20 4.80
C GLY A 55 13.28 -5.79 5.34
N LYS A 56 12.98 -4.84 4.47
CA LYS A 56 12.78 -3.44 4.87
C LYS A 56 11.37 -3.16 5.39
N ILE A 57 10.46 -4.14 5.30
CA ILE A 57 9.09 -4.01 5.76
C ILE A 57 8.86 -5.04 6.86
N PRO A 58 8.58 -4.60 8.09
CA PRO A 58 8.30 -5.56 9.17
C PRO A 58 7.07 -6.39 8.85
N LYS A 59 7.12 -7.69 9.08
CA LYS A 59 6.04 -8.62 8.73
C LYS A 59 4.77 -8.39 9.53
N ASN A 60 4.89 -7.81 10.69
CA ASN A 60 3.73 -7.60 11.57
C ASN A 60 3.01 -6.28 11.30
N LYS A 61 3.42 -5.55 10.27
CA LYS A 61 2.80 -4.27 9.95
C LYS A 61 1.73 -4.44 8.88
N THR A 62 0.69 -3.63 8.97
CA THR A 62 -0.23 -3.42 7.86
C THR A 62 0.51 -2.64 6.78
N VAL A 63 0.35 -3.03 5.53
CA VAL A 63 1.03 -2.39 4.41
C VAL A 63 -0.01 -1.81 3.45
N ILE A 64 0.23 -0.60 3.01
CA ILE A 64 -0.56 0.05 1.96
C ILE A 64 0.36 0.28 0.79
N THR A 65 0.11 -0.37 -0.35
CA THR A 65 0.92 -0.16 -1.54
C THR A 65 0.34 0.98 -2.37
N CYS A 66 1.19 1.69 -3.08
CA CYS A 66 0.74 2.70 -4.04
C CYS A 66 1.72 2.78 -5.22
N CYS A 67 1.22 3.30 -6.33
CA CYS A 67 2.01 3.54 -7.52
C CYS A 67 1.42 4.73 -8.27
N ALA A 68 1.65 4.85 -9.58
CA ALA A 68 1.09 5.98 -10.33
C ALA A 68 -0.43 5.86 -10.51
N SER A 69 -0.93 4.67 -10.84
CA SER A 69 -2.34 4.48 -11.18
C SER A 69 -3.00 3.27 -10.53
N GLY A 70 -2.27 2.45 -9.80
CA GLY A 70 -2.83 1.31 -9.08
C GLY A 70 -2.48 -0.06 -9.62
N MET A 71 -1.92 -0.17 -10.82
CA MET A 71 -1.63 -1.48 -11.40
C MET A 71 -0.39 -2.13 -10.78
N ARG A 72 0.69 -1.37 -10.68
CA ARG A 72 1.91 -1.89 -10.04
C ARG A 72 1.67 -2.17 -8.57
N SER A 73 0.89 -1.32 -7.90
CA SER A 73 0.59 -1.52 -6.49
C SER A 73 -0.30 -2.74 -6.26
N ALA A 74 -1.16 -3.10 -7.22
CA ALA A 74 -1.94 -4.33 -7.13
C ALA A 74 -1.03 -5.56 -7.21
N SER A 75 -0.05 -5.53 -8.12
CA SER A 75 0.93 -6.61 -8.22
C SER A 75 1.76 -6.71 -6.94
N ALA A 76 2.16 -5.56 -6.40
CA ALA A 76 2.93 -5.51 -5.17
C ALA A 76 2.15 -6.12 -3.99
N LYS A 77 0.84 -5.86 -3.94
CA LYS A 77 0.00 -6.46 -2.90
C LYS A 77 0.06 -7.98 -2.98
N SER A 78 -0.01 -8.54 -4.19
CA SER A 78 0.06 -9.99 -4.36
C SER A 78 1.41 -10.53 -3.89
N VAL A 79 2.49 -9.86 -4.24
CA VAL A 79 3.83 -10.26 -3.81
C VAL A 79 3.92 -10.29 -2.28
N LEU A 80 3.45 -9.23 -1.64
CA LEU A 80 3.52 -9.11 -0.19
C LEU A 80 2.66 -10.16 0.51
N LYS A 81 1.46 -10.40 0.02
CA LYS A 81 0.60 -11.42 0.61
C LYS A 81 1.21 -12.80 0.48
N SER A 82 1.78 -13.10 -0.67
CA SER A 82 2.47 -14.38 -0.88
C SER A 82 3.68 -14.53 0.04
N ALA A 83 4.27 -13.42 0.44
CA ALA A 83 5.44 -13.43 1.32
C ALA A 83 5.07 -13.50 2.81
N GLY A 84 3.76 -13.54 3.13
CA GLY A 84 3.33 -13.74 4.51
C GLY A 84 2.85 -12.49 5.23
N TYR A 85 2.71 -11.38 4.53
CA TYR A 85 2.13 -10.18 5.16
C TYR A 85 0.62 -10.38 5.28
N ALA A 86 0.12 -10.27 6.51
CA ALA A 86 -1.27 -10.63 6.81
C ALA A 86 -2.26 -9.59 6.27
N GLU A 87 -1.91 -8.32 6.34
CA GLU A 87 -2.84 -7.27 5.93
C GLU A 87 -2.15 -6.32 4.96
N VAL A 88 -2.56 -6.40 3.69
CA VAL A 88 -2.01 -5.55 2.63
C VAL A 88 -3.17 -4.96 1.85
N HIS A 89 -3.15 -3.65 1.65
CA HIS A 89 -4.16 -2.94 0.88
C HIS A 89 -3.51 -2.28 -0.33
N ASN A 90 -4.18 -2.36 -1.48
CA ASN A 90 -3.77 -1.60 -2.65
C ASN A 90 -4.34 -0.19 -2.53
N GLY A 91 -3.49 0.76 -2.23
CA GLY A 91 -3.90 2.16 -2.08
C GLY A 91 -4.16 2.87 -3.40
N GLY A 92 -3.78 2.26 -4.52
CA GLY A 92 -4.01 2.84 -5.84
C GLY A 92 -2.96 3.86 -6.22
N GLY A 93 -3.39 4.91 -6.94
CA GLY A 93 -2.49 5.99 -7.31
C GLY A 93 -2.09 6.79 -6.08
N TRP A 94 -0.82 7.15 -6.03
CA TRP A 94 -0.29 7.79 -4.81
C TRP A 94 -0.93 9.14 -4.51
N MET A 95 -1.32 9.90 -5.57
CA MET A 95 -1.95 11.21 -5.35
C MET A 95 -3.35 11.04 -4.78
N SER A 96 -4.08 10.04 -5.27
CA SER A 96 -5.40 9.73 -4.72
C SER A 96 -5.29 9.27 -3.27
N LEU A 97 -4.35 8.41 -2.99
CA LEU A 97 -4.11 7.94 -1.62
C LEU A 97 -3.72 9.10 -0.71
N LYS A 98 -2.83 9.97 -1.19
CA LYS A 98 -2.40 11.13 -0.43
C LYS A 98 -3.57 11.99 0.02
N SER A 99 -4.58 12.12 -0.82
CA SER A 99 -5.76 12.94 -0.49
C SER A 99 -6.66 12.31 0.57
N LYS A 100 -6.44 11.04 0.88
CA LYS A 100 -7.25 10.30 1.85
C LYS A 100 -6.59 10.14 3.22
N ILE A 101 -5.41 10.67 3.37
CA ILE A 101 -4.67 10.47 4.64
C ILE A 101 -4.16 11.78 5.26
#